data_e0f0487dedc04ae13a6470536a597404
#
_entry.id   e0f0487dedc04ae13a6470536a597404
#
_cell.length_a   1.000
_cell.length_b   1.000
_cell.length_c   1.000
_cell.angle_alpha   90.00
_cell.angle_beta   90.00
_cell.angle_gamma   90.00
#
_symmetry.space_group_name_H-M   'P 1'
#
loop_
_entity.id
_entity.type
_entity.pdbx_description
1 polymer ?
#
loop_
_entity_poly.entity_id
_entity_poly.type
_entity_poly.pdbx_seq_one_letter_code
_entity_poly.pdbx_strand_id
1 'polypeptide(L)'
;MPHQSHQSRQPGPRQVTAADAPAGCPAAASAETAAEAAAQSAPDSVPELFTWEFAADPYPAYAWLREHAPVHRTRLPSGVEAWLVTRYTEARQALADGRLSKNPVHHSESAHGKGKIGIPGERSANLMTHLLNIDPPDHTRLRRLVSKAFTPRRVAAFAPRVQELTDRLIDGFAGRGEADLIHEFAFPLPIYAICDLLGVPREDRDDFRDWAGMMIRHGKGPRGGVARSVKKMRGYLAELIHRKRETLGATAEPDEDLISALIRASDHGEHLTENEVAAMAFILLFAGFETTVNLIGNGTYALLRHPAQRELLQKSIEAGDLDLLGTGIEELLRYDGPVELATWRFATEELTLGGQRIAAGDPVLVVLAAADRDPERFDEPDVLDLTRRDNQHLGYGHGIHYCLGAPLARLEGQTALATLLTRLPDLRLAAEPDDLRWRGGLIMRGLRSLPVEFTPERS
;
A
#
# COMPACT_ATOMS: atom_id res chain seq x y z
N MET A 1 9.54 74.56 43.62
CA MET A 1 8.07 74.66 43.81
C MET A 1 7.47 73.40 43.21
N PRO A 2 6.69 72.64 44.03
CA PRO A 2 6.41 71.23 43.73
C PRO A 2 5.12 71.04 42.92
N HIS A 3 5.15 70.12 41.97
CA HIS A 3 3.96 69.67 41.32
C HIS A 3 3.38 68.44 42.04
N GLN A 4 2.11 68.56 42.40
CA GLN A 4 1.29 67.58 43.10
C GLN A 4 0.97 66.36 42.12
N SER A 5 1.20 65.21 42.65
CA SER A 5 0.80 63.94 42.05
C SER A 5 -0.65 63.61 42.39
N HIS A 6 -1.51 63.43 41.38
CA HIS A 6 -2.82 62.78 41.51
C HIS A 6 -2.71 61.26 41.37
N GLN A 7 -2.94 60.59 42.49
CA GLN A 7 -3.16 59.13 42.49
C GLN A 7 -4.62 58.82 42.07
N SER A 8 -4.82 58.15 40.96
CA SER A 8 -6.08 57.52 40.56
C SER A 8 -6.14 56.11 41.10
N ARG A 9 -7.12 55.81 41.94
CA ARG A 9 -7.44 54.48 42.49
C ARG A 9 -8.00 53.58 41.39
N GLN A 10 -7.40 52.45 41.23
CA GLN A 10 -7.99 51.32 40.46
C GLN A 10 -9.05 50.55 41.29
N PRO A 11 -10.19 50.17 40.76
CA PRO A 11 -11.15 49.31 41.41
C PRO A 11 -10.72 47.85 41.34
N GLY A 12 -10.87 47.11 42.46
CA GLY A 12 -10.55 45.68 42.60
C GLY A 12 -11.47 44.76 41.80
N PRO A 13 -11.07 43.49 41.63
CA PRO A 13 -11.81 42.54 40.80
C PRO A 13 -13.14 42.12 41.43
N ARG A 14 -14.22 42.23 40.65
CA ARG A 14 -15.53 41.67 40.99
C ARG A 14 -15.48 40.14 40.86
N GLN A 15 -15.86 39.45 41.91
CA GLN A 15 -16.20 38.01 41.86
C GLN A 15 -17.42 37.82 40.95
N VAL A 16 -17.24 37.06 39.87
CA VAL A 16 -18.33 36.57 39.02
C VAL A 16 -18.80 35.24 39.61
N THR A 17 -20.03 35.21 40.09
CA THR A 17 -20.72 33.99 40.53
C THR A 17 -21.05 33.11 39.34
N ALA A 18 -20.85 31.80 39.49
CA ALA A 18 -21.13 30.78 38.51
C ALA A 18 -22.65 30.66 38.25
N ALA A 19 -23.12 31.29 37.17
CA ALA A 19 -24.42 31.02 36.55
C ALA A 19 -24.45 31.78 35.23
N ASP A 20 -23.95 31.14 34.16
CA ASP A 20 -24.31 31.33 32.74
C ASP A 20 -23.19 30.73 31.86
N ALA A 21 -23.18 29.38 31.74
CA ALA A 21 -22.49 28.71 30.67
C ALA A 21 -23.57 28.13 29.71
N PRO A 22 -23.48 28.38 28.40
CA PRO A 22 -24.40 27.75 27.46
C PRO A 22 -24.13 26.27 27.38
N ALA A 23 -25.21 25.48 27.28
CA ALA A 23 -25.23 24.02 27.16
C ALA A 23 -24.25 23.52 26.10
N GLY A 24 -23.38 22.54 26.50
CA GLY A 24 -22.37 21.95 25.66
C GLY A 24 -22.95 21.23 24.45
N CYS A 25 -22.21 21.31 23.38
CA CYS A 25 -22.46 20.63 22.11
C CYS A 25 -22.47 19.12 22.30
N PRO A 26 -23.47 18.35 21.82
CA PRO A 26 -23.57 16.90 22.06
C PRO A 26 -22.47 16.04 21.37
N ALA A 27 -21.60 16.67 20.54
CA ALA A 27 -20.50 15.97 19.85
C ALA A 27 -19.29 15.66 20.76
N ALA A 28 -19.09 16.36 21.87
CA ALA A 28 -17.96 16.08 22.77
C ALA A 28 -18.22 14.89 23.70
N ALA A 29 -19.47 14.62 24.06
CA ALA A 29 -19.83 13.50 24.92
C ALA A 29 -19.71 12.12 24.24
N SER A 30 -19.78 12.06 22.89
CA SER A 30 -19.64 10.82 22.16
C SER A 30 -18.17 10.40 21.94
N ALA A 31 -17.22 11.34 21.95
CA ALA A 31 -15.79 11.04 21.81
C ALA A 31 -15.18 10.54 23.13
N GLU A 32 -15.59 11.11 24.25
CA GLU A 32 -15.15 10.64 25.58
C GLU A 32 -15.69 9.25 25.92
N THR A 33 -16.95 8.94 25.60
CA THR A 33 -17.53 7.60 25.79
C THR A 33 -16.92 6.55 24.87
N ALA A 34 -16.49 6.90 23.65
CA ALA A 34 -15.79 5.99 22.78
C ALA A 34 -14.33 5.73 23.24
N ALA A 35 -13.66 6.73 23.79
CA ALA A 35 -12.33 6.59 24.36
C ALA A 35 -12.35 5.80 25.68
N GLU A 36 -13.35 5.99 26.53
CA GLU A 36 -13.54 5.20 27.76
C GLU A 36 -13.97 3.75 27.46
N ALA A 37 -14.75 3.49 26.41
CA ALA A 37 -15.10 2.14 25.97
C ALA A 37 -13.90 1.40 25.38
N ALA A 38 -12.98 2.10 24.74
CA ALA A 38 -11.72 1.52 24.22
C ALA A 38 -10.69 1.26 25.33
N ALA A 39 -10.78 1.94 26.48
CA ALA A 39 -9.91 1.73 27.65
C ALA A 39 -10.35 0.55 28.52
N GLN A 40 -11.52 -0.06 28.25
CA GLN A 40 -12.00 -1.23 29.00
C GLN A 40 -11.69 -2.52 28.26
N SER A 41 -10.61 -3.18 28.70
CA SER A 41 -10.10 -4.52 28.38
C SER A 41 -9.05 -4.62 27.26
N ALA A 42 -7.81 -4.26 27.57
CA ALA A 42 -6.70 -4.99 26.92
C ALA A 42 -6.88 -6.48 27.30
N PRO A 43 -6.99 -7.43 26.34
CA PRO A 43 -7.10 -8.82 26.69
C PRO A 43 -5.83 -9.27 27.44
N ASP A 44 -5.98 -9.98 28.57
CA ASP A 44 -4.87 -10.58 29.31
C ASP A 44 -4.08 -11.64 28.51
N SER A 45 -4.46 -11.89 27.26
CA SER A 45 -3.90 -12.88 26.37
C SER A 45 -3.62 -12.30 24.97
N VAL A 46 -2.63 -12.88 24.28
CA VAL A 46 -2.32 -12.55 22.88
C VAL A 46 -3.59 -12.61 22.03
N PRO A 47 -3.91 -11.54 21.26
CA PRO A 47 -5.08 -11.53 20.39
C PRO A 47 -5.03 -12.66 19.36
N GLU A 48 -6.20 -13.17 18.97
CA GLU A 48 -6.30 -14.14 17.89
C GLU A 48 -6.05 -13.44 16.54
N LEU A 49 -4.96 -13.82 15.86
CA LEU A 49 -4.53 -13.23 14.59
C LEU A 49 -5.07 -14.04 13.40
N PHE A 50 -5.17 -13.39 12.25
CA PHE A 50 -5.50 -14.00 10.96
C PHE A 50 -6.92 -14.62 10.87
N THR A 51 -7.84 -14.22 11.75
CA THR A 51 -9.26 -14.51 11.63
C THR A 51 -9.95 -13.58 10.62
N TRP A 52 -11.23 -13.81 10.33
CA TRP A 52 -11.94 -12.89 9.45
C TRP A 52 -12.26 -11.55 10.14
N GLU A 53 -12.47 -11.57 11.47
CA GLU A 53 -12.63 -10.38 12.31
C GLU A 53 -11.34 -9.55 12.32
N PHE A 54 -10.20 -10.20 12.53
CA PHE A 54 -8.89 -9.57 12.42
C PHE A 54 -8.69 -8.96 11.03
N ALA A 55 -9.07 -9.65 9.96
CA ALA A 55 -8.95 -9.09 8.61
C ALA A 55 -9.84 -7.85 8.38
N ALA A 56 -10.99 -7.76 9.08
CA ALA A 56 -11.86 -6.59 9.02
C ALA A 56 -11.22 -5.37 9.73
N ASP A 57 -10.69 -5.57 10.94
CA ASP A 57 -9.98 -4.53 11.71
C ASP A 57 -8.79 -5.14 12.48
N PRO A 58 -7.58 -5.10 11.93
CA PRO A 58 -6.38 -5.65 12.57
C PRO A 58 -5.77 -4.71 13.62
N TYR A 59 -6.16 -3.44 13.63
CA TYR A 59 -5.46 -2.39 14.38
C TYR A 59 -5.52 -2.56 15.90
N PRO A 60 -6.62 -2.98 16.53
CA PRO A 60 -6.64 -3.27 17.97
C PRO A 60 -5.66 -4.38 18.37
N ALA A 61 -5.57 -5.44 17.57
CA ALA A 61 -4.63 -6.53 17.82
C ALA A 61 -3.16 -6.05 17.62
N TYR A 62 -2.90 -5.23 16.62
CA TYR A 62 -1.60 -4.63 16.40
C TYR A 62 -1.20 -3.64 17.50
N ALA A 63 -2.14 -2.85 18.03
CA ALA A 63 -1.88 -1.98 19.18
C ALA A 63 -1.45 -2.79 20.39
N TRP A 64 -2.16 -3.88 20.70
CA TRP A 64 -1.80 -4.80 21.77
C TRP A 64 -0.39 -5.39 21.57
N LEU A 65 -0.07 -5.87 20.36
CA LEU A 65 1.24 -6.43 20.06
C LEU A 65 2.36 -5.38 20.20
N ARG A 66 2.16 -4.17 19.72
CA ARG A 66 3.14 -3.07 19.89
C ARG A 66 3.46 -2.81 21.36
N GLU A 67 2.45 -2.83 22.21
CA GLU A 67 2.60 -2.53 23.62
C GLU A 67 3.26 -3.69 24.39
N HIS A 68 2.77 -4.93 24.19
CA HIS A 68 3.10 -6.07 25.04
C HIS A 68 4.11 -7.05 24.44
N ALA A 69 4.16 -7.18 23.12
CA ALA A 69 4.99 -8.14 22.40
C ALA A 69 5.44 -7.61 21.02
N PRO A 70 6.25 -6.53 20.97
CA PRO A 70 6.59 -5.84 19.72
C PRO A 70 7.34 -6.69 18.70
N VAL A 71 8.04 -7.72 19.15
CA VAL A 71 8.62 -8.77 18.31
C VAL A 71 8.06 -10.11 18.81
N HIS A 72 7.07 -10.63 18.08
CA HIS A 72 6.22 -11.74 18.51
C HIS A 72 6.34 -12.95 17.58
N ARG A 73 6.59 -14.14 18.16
CA ARG A 73 6.60 -15.40 17.40
C ARG A 73 5.19 -15.97 17.32
N THR A 74 4.71 -16.22 16.11
CA THR A 74 3.37 -16.74 15.89
C THR A 74 3.35 -17.81 14.80
N ARG A 75 2.27 -18.61 14.78
CA ARG A 75 2.00 -19.57 13.71
C ARG A 75 1.04 -18.95 12.70
N LEU A 76 1.49 -18.84 11.46
CA LEU A 76 0.70 -18.31 10.35
C LEU A 76 -0.35 -19.33 9.86
N PRO A 77 -1.40 -18.90 9.13
CA PRO A 77 -2.41 -19.79 8.56
C PRO A 77 -1.84 -20.86 7.62
N SER A 78 -0.67 -20.60 7.02
CA SER A 78 0.08 -21.56 6.21
C SER A 78 0.73 -22.68 7.01
N GLY A 79 0.75 -22.59 8.35
CA GLY A 79 1.44 -23.50 9.26
C GLY A 79 2.92 -23.16 9.49
N VAL A 80 3.46 -22.12 8.85
CA VAL A 80 4.81 -21.61 9.09
C VAL A 80 4.84 -20.82 10.40
N GLU A 81 5.84 -21.04 11.23
CA GLU A 81 6.14 -20.18 12.37
C GLU A 81 7.03 -19.03 11.93
N ALA A 82 6.67 -17.79 12.30
CA ALA A 82 7.38 -16.58 11.92
C ALA A 82 7.39 -15.55 13.05
N TRP A 83 8.34 -14.66 13.02
CA TRP A 83 8.40 -13.49 13.88
C TRP A 83 7.67 -12.32 13.22
N LEU A 84 6.74 -11.70 13.94
CA LEU A 84 6.08 -10.45 13.60
C LEU A 84 6.79 -9.29 14.30
N VAL A 85 7.07 -8.21 13.55
CA VAL A 85 7.72 -7.00 14.08
C VAL A 85 6.74 -5.84 13.90
N THR A 86 6.27 -5.24 15.02
CA THR A 86 5.12 -4.34 15.01
C THR A 86 5.43 -2.89 15.39
N ARG A 87 6.52 -2.58 16.13
CA ARG A 87 6.95 -1.20 16.44
C ARG A 87 7.73 -0.60 15.29
N TYR A 88 7.60 0.70 15.11
CA TYR A 88 8.26 1.45 14.03
C TYR A 88 9.79 1.33 14.06
N THR A 89 10.40 1.47 15.21
CA THR A 89 11.87 1.42 15.36
C THR A 89 12.44 0.06 14.97
N GLU A 90 11.89 -1.03 15.49
CA GLU A 90 12.29 -2.39 15.16
C GLU A 90 11.93 -2.76 13.72
N ALA A 91 10.79 -2.29 13.22
CA ALA A 91 10.38 -2.47 11.83
C ALA A 91 11.39 -1.83 10.87
N ARG A 92 11.77 -0.59 11.12
CA ARG A 92 12.76 0.13 10.31
C ARG A 92 14.14 -0.52 10.38
N GLN A 93 14.56 -0.97 11.57
CA GLN A 93 15.79 -1.73 11.75
C GLN A 93 15.75 -3.03 10.93
N ALA A 94 14.70 -3.85 11.08
CA ALA A 94 14.56 -5.12 10.36
C ALA A 94 14.52 -4.95 8.84
N LEU A 95 13.90 -3.87 8.34
CA LEU A 95 13.84 -3.56 6.91
C LEU A 95 15.22 -3.23 6.32
N ALA A 96 16.16 -2.72 7.12
CA ALA A 96 17.49 -2.31 6.69
C ALA A 96 18.60 -3.30 7.07
N ASP A 97 18.31 -4.32 7.92
CA ASP A 97 19.31 -5.27 8.39
C ASP A 97 19.69 -6.28 7.31
N GLY A 98 20.94 -6.26 6.86
CA GLY A 98 21.46 -7.19 5.84
C GLY A 98 21.52 -8.65 6.29
N ARG A 99 21.39 -8.95 7.59
CA ARG A 99 21.29 -10.31 8.11
C ARG A 99 19.89 -10.91 7.93
N LEU A 100 18.91 -10.09 7.60
CA LEU A 100 17.55 -10.48 7.26
C LEU A 100 17.40 -10.57 5.74
N SER A 101 17.85 -11.68 5.16
CA SER A 101 17.90 -11.98 3.75
C SER A 101 16.50 -12.05 3.12
N LYS A 102 16.42 -11.66 1.86
CA LYS A 102 15.21 -11.84 1.03
C LYS A 102 15.18 -13.19 0.32
N ASN A 103 16.30 -13.91 0.31
CA ASN A 103 16.41 -15.17 -0.41
C ASN A 103 15.78 -16.33 0.40
N PRO A 104 14.70 -16.96 -0.11
CA PRO A 104 14.02 -18.05 0.59
C PRO A 104 14.86 -19.32 0.74
N VAL A 105 16.05 -19.40 0.16
CA VAL A 105 16.99 -20.52 0.40
C VAL A 105 17.46 -20.59 1.87
N HIS A 106 17.43 -19.46 2.58
CA HIS A 106 17.78 -19.39 3.99
C HIS A 106 16.67 -19.88 4.93
N HIS A 107 15.48 -20.21 4.39
CA HIS A 107 14.40 -20.74 5.20
C HIS A 107 14.64 -22.18 5.62
N SER A 108 14.53 -22.45 6.92
CA SER A 108 14.62 -23.79 7.48
C SER A 108 13.23 -24.43 7.62
N GLU A 109 12.80 -25.21 6.63
CA GLU A 109 11.51 -25.92 6.68
C GLU A 109 11.42 -26.91 7.86
N SER A 110 12.54 -27.47 8.29
CA SER A 110 12.59 -28.45 9.40
C SER A 110 12.24 -27.81 10.74
N ALA A 111 12.60 -26.54 10.94
CA ALA A 111 12.39 -25.81 12.18
C ALA A 111 11.04 -25.06 12.23
N HIS A 112 10.47 -24.69 11.07
CA HIS A 112 9.37 -23.70 10.99
C HIS A 112 8.11 -24.21 10.29
N GLY A 113 8.04 -25.50 9.94
CA GLY A 113 6.88 -26.12 9.30
C GLY A 113 6.97 -26.10 7.77
N LYS A 114 6.07 -26.87 7.13
CA LYS A 114 6.04 -27.13 5.67
C LYS A 114 5.14 -26.14 4.91
N GLY A 115 4.96 -24.92 5.41
CA GLY A 115 4.10 -23.92 4.76
C GLY A 115 4.69 -23.38 3.46
N LYS A 116 3.83 -22.80 2.62
CA LYS A 116 4.27 -22.16 1.37
C LYS A 116 4.70 -20.73 1.64
N ILE A 117 5.88 -20.38 1.14
CA ILE A 117 6.48 -19.05 1.19
C ILE A 117 6.69 -18.56 -0.24
N GLY A 118 6.46 -17.27 -0.48
CA GLY A 118 6.62 -16.62 -1.79
C GLY A 118 5.34 -16.51 -2.62
N ILE A 119 5.47 -16.01 -3.83
CA ILE A 119 4.35 -15.82 -4.76
C ILE A 119 3.93 -17.20 -5.32
N PRO A 120 2.64 -17.53 -5.38
CA PRO A 120 2.18 -18.78 -5.94
C PRO A 120 2.68 -19.00 -7.38
N GLY A 121 3.32 -20.14 -7.62
CA GLY A 121 3.84 -20.50 -8.95
C GLY A 121 5.22 -19.93 -9.30
N GLU A 122 5.78 -19.06 -8.50
CA GLU A 122 7.07 -18.41 -8.72
C GLU A 122 8.22 -19.43 -8.84
N ARG A 123 8.31 -20.39 -7.89
CA ARG A 123 9.36 -21.44 -7.91
C ARG A 123 9.24 -22.36 -9.14
N SER A 124 8.03 -22.78 -9.47
CA SER A 124 7.79 -23.66 -10.62
C SER A 124 8.00 -22.97 -11.98
N ALA A 125 8.04 -21.65 -11.99
CA ALA A 125 8.23 -20.85 -13.19
C ALA A 125 9.66 -20.35 -13.39
N ASN A 126 10.61 -20.66 -12.50
CA ASN A 126 11.97 -20.12 -12.48
C ASN A 126 12.01 -18.57 -12.47
N LEU A 127 11.04 -17.94 -11.82
CA LEU A 127 10.90 -16.48 -11.75
C LEU A 127 11.45 -15.92 -10.41
N MET A 128 12.32 -16.67 -9.72
CA MET A 128 12.83 -16.28 -8.40
C MET A 128 13.87 -15.16 -8.45
N THR A 129 14.52 -14.96 -9.60
CA THR A 129 15.64 -14.00 -9.74
C THR A 129 15.10 -12.61 -10.05
N HIS A 130 14.43 -12.00 -9.08
CA HIS A 130 13.98 -10.61 -9.15
C HIS A 130 14.26 -9.87 -7.85
N LEU A 131 14.14 -8.54 -7.87
CA LEU A 131 14.55 -7.65 -6.78
C LEU A 131 13.96 -7.96 -5.40
N LEU A 132 12.81 -8.65 -5.31
CA LEU A 132 12.20 -8.98 -4.02
C LEU A 132 12.79 -10.24 -3.35
N ASN A 133 13.53 -11.08 -4.09
CA ASN A 133 13.99 -12.40 -3.64
C ASN A 133 15.51 -12.58 -3.67
N ILE A 134 16.26 -11.53 -3.90
CA ILE A 134 17.71 -11.57 -3.98
C ILE A 134 18.34 -10.51 -3.06
N ASP A 135 19.58 -10.80 -2.65
CA ASP A 135 20.39 -9.96 -1.77
C ASP A 135 21.61 -9.40 -2.52
N PRO A 136 22.33 -8.39 -1.96
CA PRO A 136 23.60 -7.97 -2.48
C PRO A 136 24.61 -9.14 -2.59
N PRO A 137 25.49 -9.19 -3.61
CA PRO A 137 25.70 -8.12 -4.61
C PRO A 137 24.71 -8.12 -5.79
N ASP A 138 24.00 -9.22 -6.03
CA ASP A 138 23.10 -9.37 -7.19
C ASP A 138 21.94 -8.39 -7.16
N HIS A 139 21.34 -8.16 -5.97
CA HIS A 139 20.31 -7.13 -5.80
C HIS A 139 20.83 -5.76 -6.23
N THR A 140 22.02 -5.36 -5.79
CA THR A 140 22.59 -4.05 -6.09
C THR A 140 22.81 -3.88 -7.59
N ARG A 141 23.34 -4.91 -8.27
CA ARG A 141 23.52 -4.93 -9.72
C ARG A 141 22.16 -4.80 -10.44
N LEU A 142 21.24 -5.67 -10.12
CA LEU A 142 19.92 -5.71 -10.77
C LEU A 142 19.14 -4.39 -10.52
N ARG A 143 19.14 -3.89 -9.28
CA ARG A 143 18.50 -2.62 -8.91
C ARG A 143 19.04 -1.45 -9.74
N ARG A 144 20.34 -1.37 -9.90
CA ARG A 144 21.00 -0.30 -10.68
C ARG A 144 20.58 -0.33 -12.15
N LEU A 145 20.55 -1.51 -12.76
CA LEU A 145 20.12 -1.69 -14.14
C LEU A 145 18.64 -1.32 -14.33
N VAL A 146 17.76 -1.85 -13.47
CA VAL A 146 16.32 -1.60 -13.56
C VAL A 146 15.97 -0.13 -13.28
N SER A 147 16.69 0.53 -12.36
CA SER A 147 16.47 1.95 -12.06
C SER A 147 16.77 2.87 -13.25
N LYS A 148 17.65 2.45 -14.18
CA LYS A 148 17.91 3.18 -15.44
C LYS A 148 16.71 3.11 -16.41
N ALA A 149 15.97 2.03 -16.37
CA ALA A 149 14.76 1.87 -17.17
C ALA A 149 13.53 2.52 -16.49
N PHE A 150 13.44 2.46 -15.16
CA PHE A 150 12.31 2.99 -14.38
C PHE A 150 12.66 4.33 -13.70
N THR A 151 12.64 5.41 -14.48
CA THR A 151 13.06 6.74 -14.02
C THR A 151 11.85 7.61 -13.62
N PRO A 152 12.03 8.58 -12.68
CA PRO A 152 10.99 9.57 -12.36
C PRO A 152 10.49 10.36 -13.59
N ARG A 153 11.38 10.66 -14.53
CA ARG A 153 11.02 11.36 -15.78
C ARG A 153 10.07 10.52 -16.64
N ARG A 154 10.32 9.21 -16.76
CA ARG A 154 9.44 8.29 -17.50
C ARG A 154 8.07 8.18 -16.83
N VAL A 155 8.05 8.06 -15.50
CA VAL A 155 6.80 8.05 -14.74
C VAL A 155 6.02 9.35 -14.93
N ALA A 156 6.68 10.52 -14.84
CA ALA A 156 6.01 11.80 -15.06
C ALA A 156 5.45 11.93 -16.49
N ALA A 157 6.19 11.47 -17.51
CA ALA A 157 5.71 11.45 -18.90
C ALA A 157 4.48 10.54 -19.10
N PHE A 158 4.24 9.60 -18.18
CA PHE A 158 3.10 8.70 -18.25
C PHE A 158 1.79 9.30 -17.66
N ALA A 159 1.86 10.46 -16.99
CA ALA A 159 0.71 11.10 -16.34
C ALA A 159 -0.50 11.33 -17.27
N PRO A 160 -0.36 11.84 -18.53
CA PRO A 160 -1.50 12.00 -19.43
C PRO A 160 -2.20 10.68 -19.74
N ARG A 161 -1.44 9.59 -19.79
CA ARG A 161 -2.00 8.26 -20.06
C ARG A 161 -2.79 7.72 -18.87
N VAL A 162 -2.29 7.92 -17.64
CA VAL A 162 -3.04 7.56 -16.42
C VAL A 162 -4.34 8.36 -16.35
N GLN A 163 -4.30 9.66 -16.68
CA GLN A 163 -5.49 10.51 -16.71
C GLN A 163 -6.53 10.00 -17.74
N GLU A 164 -6.11 9.72 -18.98
CA GLU A 164 -6.99 9.17 -20.03
C GLU A 164 -7.65 7.84 -19.60
N LEU A 165 -6.89 6.96 -18.95
CA LEU A 165 -7.40 5.69 -18.43
C LEU A 165 -8.44 5.93 -17.33
N THR A 166 -8.14 6.85 -16.41
CA THR A 166 -9.01 7.22 -15.30
C THR A 166 -10.34 7.77 -15.80
N ASP A 167 -10.31 8.74 -16.70
CA ASP A 167 -11.50 9.36 -17.27
C ASP A 167 -12.37 8.33 -18.00
N ARG A 168 -11.78 7.52 -18.85
CA ARG A 168 -12.50 6.47 -19.61
C ARG A 168 -13.17 5.44 -18.70
N LEU A 169 -12.54 5.07 -17.57
CA LEU A 169 -13.14 4.12 -16.64
C LEU A 169 -14.32 4.75 -15.91
N ILE A 170 -14.22 6.01 -15.49
CA ILE A 170 -15.33 6.74 -14.87
C ILE A 170 -16.48 6.93 -15.87
N ASP A 171 -16.21 7.26 -17.14
CA ASP A 171 -17.23 7.36 -18.20
C ASP A 171 -18.05 6.07 -18.32
N GLY A 172 -17.44 4.91 -18.04
CA GLY A 172 -18.11 3.62 -18.08
C GLY A 172 -19.26 3.44 -17.08
N PHE A 173 -19.28 4.21 -15.99
CA PHE A 173 -20.29 4.08 -14.94
C PHE A 173 -20.95 5.40 -14.49
N ALA A 174 -20.36 6.56 -14.77
CA ALA A 174 -20.80 7.86 -14.28
C ALA A 174 -22.29 8.18 -14.60
N GLY A 175 -22.81 7.66 -15.70
CA GLY A 175 -24.22 7.83 -16.08
C GLY A 175 -25.21 6.93 -15.33
N ARG A 176 -24.75 5.96 -14.51
CA ARG A 176 -25.63 4.98 -13.83
C ARG A 176 -26.08 5.41 -12.44
N GLY A 177 -25.29 6.25 -11.76
CA GLY A 177 -25.53 6.68 -10.38
C GLY A 177 -25.09 5.67 -9.31
N GLU A 178 -24.55 4.54 -9.71
CA GLU A 178 -24.02 3.48 -8.84
C GLU A 178 -22.87 2.74 -9.51
N ALA A 179 -21.94 2.23 -8.70
CA ALA A 179 -20.82 1.40 -9.18
C ALA A 179 -20.25 0.54 -8.06
N ASP A 180 -19.55 -0.54 -8.42
CA ASP A 180 -18.55 -1.18 -7.55
C ASP A 180 -17.15 -0.63 -7.91
N LEU A 181 -16.67 0.31 -7.11
CA LEU A 181 -15.39 0.98 -7.38
C LEU A 181 -14.19 0.03 -7.42
N ILE A 182 -14.22 -1.11 -6.72
CA ILE A 182 -13.11 -2.07 -6.81
C ILE A 182 -13.10 -2.71 -8.20
N HIS A 183 -14.23 -3.19 -8.70
CA HIS A 183 -14.29 -3.97 -9.93
C HIS A 183 -14.26 -3.11 -11.18
N GLU A 184 -14.87 -1.92 -11.13
CA GLU A 184 -15.08 -1.08 -12.30
C GLU A 184 -14.04 0.03 -12.45
N PHE A 185 -13.32 0.37 -11.38
CA PHE A 185 -12.37 1.47 -11.38
C PHE A 185 -10.99 1.08 -10.82
N ALA A 186 -10.91 0.74 -9.51
CA ALA A 186 -9.63 0.53 -8.84
C ALA A 186 -8.84 -0.67 -9.40
N PHE A 187 -9.52 -1.75 -9.82
CA PHE A 187 -8.88 -2.93 -10.39
C PHE A 187 -8.43 -2.73 -11.84
N PRO A 188 -9.26 -2.23 -12.78
CA PRO A 188 -8.82 -2.08 -14.17
C PRO A 188 -7.76 -0.99 -14.37
N LEU A 189 -7.77 0.10 -13.60
CA LEU A 189 -6.86 1.23 -13.82
C LEU A 189 -5.37 0.83 -13.74
N PRO A 190 -4.86 0.24 -12.64
CA PRO A 190 -3.44 -0.13 -12.56
C PRO A 190 -3.05 -1.24 -13.54
N ILE A 191 -3.97 -2.15 -13.86
CA ILE A 191 -3.70 -3.21 -14.84
C ILE A 191 -3.49 -2.63 -16.23
N TYR A 192 -4.36 -1.74 -16.67
CA TYR A 192 -4.18 -1.09 -17.96
C TYR A 192 -2.95 -0.19 -17.97
N ALA A 193 -2.68 0.53 -16.87
CA ALA A 193 -1.49 1.36 -16.74
C ALA A 193 -0.20 0.54 -16.84
N ILE A 194 -0.09 -0.57 -16.10
CA ILE A 194 1.12 -1.43 -16.16
C ILE A 194 1.26 -2.14 -17.51
N CYS A 195 0.15 -2.54 -18.15
CA CYS A 195 0.18 -3.08 -19.51
C CYS A 195 0.72 -2.06 -20.51
N ASP A 196 0.26 -0.81 -20.43
CA ASP A 196 0.77 0.29 -21.27
C ASP A 196 2.26 0.52 -21.02
N LEU A 197 2.66 0.58 -19.74
CA LEU A 197 4.04 0.81 -19.35
C LEU A 197 4.99 -0.32 -19.83
N LEU A 198 4.53 -1.56 -19.79
CA LEU A 198 5.29 -2.74 -20.27
C LEU A 198 5.24 -2.89 -21.81
N GLY A 199 4.41 -2.10 -22.49
CA GLY A 199 4.22 -2.19 -23.94
C GLY A 199 3.47 -3.45 -24.37
N VAL A 200 2.47 -3.88 -23.57
CA VAL A 200 1.53 -4.95 -23.93
C VAL A 200 0.55 -4.42 -24.98
N PRO A 201 0.40 -5.06 -26.13
CA PRO A 201 -0.58 -4.70 -27.15
C PRO A 201 -2.01 -4.57 -26.60
N ARG A 202 -2.80 -3.65 -27.17
CA ARG A 202 -4.16 -3.37 -26.66
C ARG A 202 -5.07 -4.59 -26.70
N GLU A 203 -4.94 -5.38 -27.73
CA GLU A 203 -5.71 -6.62 -27.97
C GLU A 203 -5.46 -7.70 -26.92
N ASP A 204 -4.31 -7.69 -26.25
CA ASP A 204 -3.92 -8.70 -25.26
C ASP A 204 -4.27 -8.31 -23.81
N ARG A 205 -4.69 -7.07 -23.55
CA ARG A 205 -4.86 -6.52 -22.18
C ARG A 205 -6.01 -7.14 -21.40
N ASP A 206 -7.07 -7.55 -22.07
CA ASP A 206 -8.18 -8.24 -21.42
C ASP A 206 -7.76 -9.63 -20.93
N ASP A 207 -6.93 -10.35 -21.67
CA ASP A 207 -6.33 -11.57 -21.20
C ASP A 207 -5.46 -11.35 -19.94
N PHE A 208 -4.67 -10.28 -19.95
CA PHE A 208 -3.87 -9.89 -18.78
C PHE A 208 -4.74 -9.58 -17.56
N ARG A 209 -5.81 -8.82 -17.76
CA ARG A 209 -6.77 -8.51 -16.69
C ARG A 209 -7.39 -9.77 -16.11
N ASP A 210 -7.76 -10.73 -16.94
CA ASP A 210 -8.34 -12.00 -16.51
C ASP A 210 -7.32 -12.86 -15.75
N TRP A 211 -6.07 -12.95 -16.20
CA TRP A 211 -5.02 -13.70 -15.51
C TRP A 211 -4.68 -13.03 -14.16
N ALA A 212 -4.55 -11.70 -14.11
CA ALA A 212 -4.33 -10.94 -12.90
C ALA A 212 -5.50 -11.11 -11.92
N GLY A 213 -6.75 -10.98 -12.40
CA GLY A 213 -7.95 -11.18 -11.58
C GLY A 213 -8.03 -12.58 -10.98
N MET A 214 -7.55 -13.61 -11.68
CA MET A 214 -7.47 -14.97 -11.13
C MET A 214 -6.44 -15.08 -10.00
N MET A 215 -5.35 -14.31 -10.07
CA MET A 215 -4.29 -14.33 -9.06
C MET A 215 -4.74 -13.71 -7.74
N ILE A 216 -5.53 -12.64 -7.77
CA ILE A 216 -6.03 -11.97 -6.56
C ILE A 216 -7.31 -12.57 -5.97
N ARG A 217 -7.98 -13.51 -6.65
CA ARG A 217 -9.20 -14.19 -6.15
C ARG A 217 -8.94 -15.24 -5.07
N HIS A 218 -7.90 -15.12 -4.27
CA HIS A 218 -7.54 -15.94 -3.11
C HIS A 218 -8.47 -17.16 -2.86
N GLY A 219 -8.18 -18.29 -3.54
CA GLY A 219 -8.83 -19.59 -3.25
C GLY A 219 -10.24 -19.83 -3.80
N LYS A 220 -10.91 -18.85 -4.42
CA LYS A 220 -12.27 -19.00 -4.98
C LYS A 220 -12.32 -19.35 -6.48
N GLY A 221 -11.17 -19.71 -7.08
CA GLY A 221 -11.10 -20.13 -8.47
C GLY A 221 -11.01 -21.66 -8.64
N PRO A 222 -11.11 -22.18 -9.87
CA PRO A 222 -10.89 -23.59 -10.17
C PRO A 222 -9.54 -24.07 -9.62
N ARG A 223 -9.48 -25.30 -9.08
CA ARG A 223 -8.23 -25.89 -8.59
C ARG A 223 -7.11 -25.72 -9.64
N GLY A 224 -5.98 -25.12 -9.27
CA GLY A 224 -4.86 -24.84 -10.17
C GLY A 224 -5.06 -23.61 -11.09
N GLY A 225 -6.09 -22.79 -10.89
CA GLY A 225 -6.36 -21.59 -11.69
C GLY A 225 -5.22 -20.59 -11.61
N VAL A 226 -4.73 -20.27 -10.42
CA VAL A 226 -3.59 -19.37 -10.20
C VAL A 226 -2.34 -19.86 -10.92
N ALA A 227 -1.96 -21.14 -10.74
CA ALA A 227 -0.77 -21.71 -11.39
C ALA A 227 -0.87 -21.66 -12.92
N ARG A 228 -2.07 -21.88 -13.47
CA ARG A 228 -2.34 -21.75 -14.92
C ARG A 228 -2.18 -20.32 -15.40
N SER A 229 -2.73 -19.34 -14.67
CA SER A 229 -2.61 -17.92 -15.00
C SER A 229 -1.17 -17.45 -14.96
N VAL A 230 -0.40 -17.82 -13.92
CA VAL A 230 1.04 -17.57 -13.84
C VAL A 230 1.80 -18.17 -15.03
N LYS A 231 1.48 -19.43 -15.40
CA LYS A 231 2.11 -20.09 -16.56
C LYS A 231 1.79 -19.37 -17.87
N LYS A 232 0.54 -18.96 -18.10
CA LYS A 232 0.12 -18.20 -19.29
C LYS A 232 0.83 -16.86 -19.36
N MET A 233 0.78 -16.10 -18.28
CA MET A 233 1.43 -14.78 -18.17
C MET A 233 2.93 -14.86 -18.43
N ARG A 234 3.62 -15.87 -17.86
CA ARG A 234 5.04 -16.10 -18.11
C ARG A 234 5.32 -16.40 -19.58
N GLY A 235 4.54 -17.32 -20.18
CA GLY A 235 4.70 -17.68 -21.60
C GLY A 235 4.52 -16.47 -22.51
N TYR A 236 3.51 -15.66 -22.24
CA TYR A 236 3.25 -14.43 -22.97
C TYR A 236 4.40 -13.40 -22.82
N LEU A 237 4.86 -13.15 -21.58
CA LEU A 237 5.98 -12.22 -21.35
C LEU A 237 7.26 -12.67 -22.05
N ALA A 238 7.56 -13.97 -22.04
CA ALA A 238 8.72 -14.51 -22.76
C ALA A 238 8.62 -14.24 -24.27
N GLU A 239 7.45 -14.49 -24.86
CA GLU A 239 7.19 -14.24 -26.28
C GLU A 239 7.24 -12.72 -26.59
N LEU A 240 6.67 -11.88 -25.76
CA LEU A 240 6.72 -10.42 -25.92
C LEU A 240 8.17 -9.90 -25.87
N ILE A 241 8.97 -10.38 -24.93
CA ILE A 241 10.39 -10.03 -24.80
C ILE A 241 11.17 -10.46 -26.06
N HIS A 242 10.92 -11.68 -26.54
CA HIS A 242 11.57 -12.19 -27.74
C HIS A 242 11.25 -11.31 -28.97
N ARG A 243 9.97 -11.04 -29.25
CA ARG A 243 9.54 -10.15 -30.34
C ARG A 243 10.17 -8.76 -30.24
N LYS A 244 10.19 -8.17 -29.03
CA LYS A 244 10.80 -6.86 -28.81
C LYS A 244 12.29 -6.86 -29.09
N ARG A 245 13.02 -7.90 -28.70
CA ARG A 245 14.46 -8.04 -29.03
C ARG A 245 14.75 -8.07 -30.54
N GLU A 246 13.91 -8.76 -31.29
CA GLU A 246 14.08 -8.85 -32.76
C GLU A 246 13.82 -7.51 -33.46
N THR A 247 12.92 -6.69 -32.93
CA THR A 247 12.53 -5.40 -33.53
C THR A 247 13.26 -4.21 -32.95
N LEU A 248 14.02 -4.38 -31.85
CA LEU A 248 14.65 -3.30 -31.13
C LEU A 248 15.82 -2.70 -31.93
N GLY A 249 15.67 -1.45 -32.39
CA GLY A 249 16.73 -0.71 -33.06
C GLY A 249 17.91 -0.37 -32.12
N ALA A 250 19.00 0.19 -32.65
CA ALA A 250 20.22 0.50 -31.90
C ALA A 250 20.06 1.66 -30.89
N THR A 251 19.13 2.58 -31.12
CA THR A 251 18.87 3.77 -30.29
C THR A 251 17.56 3.66 -29.54
N ALA A 252 17.49 4.24 -28.33
CA ALA A 252 16.24 4.33 -27.56
C ALA A 252 15.30 5.35 -28.21
N GLU A 253 14.03 4.98 -28.30
CA GLU A 253 12.98 5.89 -28.75
C GLU A 253 12.43 6.71 -27.57
N PRO A 254 11.93 7.94 -27.80
CA PRO A 254 11.40 8.79 -26.72
C PRO A 254 10.27 8.13 -25.92
N ASP A 255 9.40 7.38 -26.59
CA ASP A 255 8.22 6.72 -26.01
C ASP A 255 8.44 5.21 -25.81
N GLU A 256 9.67 4.78 -25.64
CA GLU A 256 10.02 3.38 -25.45
C GLU A 256 9.38 2.80 -24.20
N ASP A 257 8.73 1.66 -24.34
CA ASP A 257 8.14 0.93 -23.23
C ASP A 257 9.19 0.35 -22.25
N LEU A 258 8.74 -0.06 -21.06
CA LEU A 258 9.64 -0.50 -20.01
C LEU A 258 10.36 -1.81 -20.33
N ILE A 259 9.72 -2.77 -21.02
CA ILE A 259 10.40 -4.03 -21.41
C ILE A 259 11.53 -3.70 -22.40
N SER A 260 11.30 -2.85 -23.40
CA SER A 260 12.31 -2.39 -24.33
C SER A 260 13.47 -1.69 -23.62
N ALA A 261 13.15 -0.82 -22.65
CA ALA A 261 14.15 -0.14 -21.83
C ALA A 261 14.94 -1.12 -20.93
N LEU A 262 14.31 -2.17 -20.38
CA LEU A 262 15.00 -3.21 -19.62
C LEU A 262 15.96 -4.03 -20.51
N ILE A 263 15.54 -4.36 -21.73
CA ILE A 263 16.39 -5.07 -22.68
C ILE A 263 17.64 -4.26 -23.03
N ARG A 264 17.51 -2.92 -23.15
CA ARG A 264 18.64 -2.02 -23.44
C ARG A 264 19.47 -1.68 -22.20
N ALA A 265 18.92 -1.86 -20.99
CA ALA A 265 19.58 -1.44 -19.76
C ALA A 265 20.97 -2.04 -19.66
N SER A 266 21.95 -1.19 -19.57
CA SER A 266 23.37 -1.54 -19.48
C SER A 266 24.06 -0.66 -18.45
N ASP A 267 25.03 -1.24 -17.75
CA ASP A 267 25.88 -0.53 -16.81
C ASP A 267 27.27 -1.16 -16.78
N HIS A 268 28.30 -0.37 -17.10
CA HIS A 268 29.68 -0.82 -17.19
C HIS A 268 29.89 -2.11 -18.03
N GLY A 269 29.08 -2.29 -19.09
CA GLY A 269 29.12 -3.49 -19.92
C GLY A 269 28.26 -4.66 -19.41
N GLU A 270 27.65 -4.53 -18.24
CA GLU A 270 26.68 -5.49 -17.72
C GLU A 270 25.29 -5.24 -18.31
N HIS A 271 24.60 -6.31 -18.65
CA HIS A 271 23.22 -6.30 -19.16
C HIS A 271 22.36 -7.28 -18.35
N LEU A 272 21.03 -7.07 -18.42
CA LEU A 272 20.08 -8.05 -17.92
C LEU A 272 20.06 -9.28 -18.86
N THR A 273 20.14 -10.47 -18.27
CA THR A 273 19.88 -11.71 -18.98
C THR A 273 18.39 -11.79 -19.38
N GLU A 274 18.03 -12.66 -20.31
CA GLU A 274 16.66 -12.85 -20.73
C GLU A 274 15.75 -13.30 -19.56
N ASN A 275 16.26 -14.20 -18.71
CA ASN A 275 15.55 -14.64 -17.51
C ASN A 275 15.36 -13.50 -16.52
N GLU A 276 16.33 -12.61 -16.33
CA GLU A 276 16.20 -11.43 -15.45
C GLU A 276 15.20 -10.42 -16.00
N VAL A 277 15.18 -10.17 -17.31
CA VAL A 277 14.17 -9.31 -17.95
C VAL A 277 12.77 -9.90 -17.72
N ALA A 278 12.59 -11.22 -17.95
CA ALA A 278 11.31 -11.89 -17.75
C ALA A 278 10.87 -11.89 -16.28
N ALA A 279 11.79 -12.16 -15.35
CA ALA A 279 11.52 -12.13 -13.92
C ALA A 279 11.18 -10.70 -13.43
N MET A 280 11.87 -9.68 -13.95
CA MET A 280 11.58 -8.29 -13.63
C MET A 280 10.26 -7.82 -14.24
N ALA A 281 9.94 -8.17 -15.49
CA ALA A 281 8.65 -7.86 -16.10
C ALA A 281 7.50 -8.51 -15.32
N PHE A 282 7.67 -9.77 -14.90
CA PHE A 282 6.69 -10.49 -14.07
C PHE A 282 6.48 -9.81 -12.71
N ILE A 283 7.56 -9.48 -11.97
CA ILE A 283 7.41 -8.89 -10.65
C ILE A 283 6.87 -7.45 -10.71
N LEU A 284 7.26 -6.67 -11.72
CA LEU A 284 6.74 -5.32 -11.92
C LEU A 284 5.24 -5.36 -12.22
N LEU A 285 4.80 -6.32 -13.03
CA LEU A 285 3.38 -6.55 -13.25
C LEU A 285 2.69 -6.94 -11.94
N PHE A 286 3.15 -8.02 -11.27
CA PHE A 286 2.49 -8.56 -10.09
C PHE A 286 2.44 -7.57 -8.92
N ALA A 287 3.56 -6.90 -8.62
CA ALA A 287 3.63 -5.94 -7.53
C ALA A 287 2.99 -4.59 -7.87
N GLY A 288 2.90 -4.24 -9.16
CA GLY A 288 2.46 -2.91 -9.59
C GLY A 288 0.95 -2.73 -9.58
N PHE A 289 0.15 -3.79 -9.81
CA PHE A 289 -1.30 -3.58 -9.90
C PHE A 289 -2.03 -3.78 -8.58
N GLU A 290 -1.83 -4.89 -7.85
CA GLU A 290 -2.63 -5.23 -6.66
C GLU A 290 -2.47 -4.20 -5.54
N THR A 291 -1.26 -3.69 -5.34
CA THR A 291 -0.98 -2.65 -4.35
C THR A 291 -1.72 -1.35 -4.67
N THR A 292 -1.73 -0.93 -5.93
CA THR A 292 -2.41 0.30 -6.35
C THR A 292 -3.93 0.13 -6.36
N VAL A 293 -4.46 -1.04 -6.72
CA VAL A 293 -5.89 -1.38 -6.53
C VAL A 293 -6.31 -1.11 -5.09
N ASN A 294 -5.53 -1.62 -4.14
CA ASN A 294 -5.86 -1.49 -2.73
C ASN A 294 -5.62 -0.05 -2.22
N LEU A 295 -4.61 0.67 -2.73
CA LEU A 295 -4.43 2.09 -2.40
C LEU A 295 -5.65 2.92 -2.81
N ILE A 296 -6.14 2.75 -4.04
CA ILE A 296 -7.32 3.48 -4.53
C ILE A 296 -8.56 3.06 -3.74
N GLY A 297 -8.77 1.76 -3.54
CA GLY A 297 -9.94 1.23 -2.83
C GLY A 297 -9.98 1.64 -1.36
N ASN A 298 -8.90 1.36 -0.61
CA ASN A 298 -8.80 1.70 0.81
C ASN A 298 -8.81 3.21 1.02
N GLY A 299 -8.08 3.97 0.18
CA GLY A 299 -8.04 5.43 0.23
C GLY A 299 -9.42 6.05 0.00
N THR A 300 -10.16 5.58 -1.00
CA THR A 300 -11.54 6.03 -1.24
C THR A 300 -12.44 5.68 -0.06
N TYR A 301 -12.38 4.45 0.46
CA TYR A 301 -13.14 4.03 1.63
C TYR A 301 -12.83 4.90 2.85
N ALA A 302 -11.55 5.15 3.14
CA ALA A 302 -11.13 6.00 4.24
C ALA A 302 -11.70 7.42 4.11
N LEU A 303 -11.66 8.03 2.92
CA LEU A 303 -12.23 9.35 2.66
C LEU A 303 -13.75 9.37 2.82
N LEU A 304 -14.46 8.34 2.39
CA LEU A 304 -15.91 8.22 2.57
C LEU A 304 -16.30 8.05 4.05
N ARG A 305 -15.43 7.46 4.87
CA ARG A 305 -15.60 7.34 6.33
C ARG A 305 -15.23 8.60 7.11
N HIS A 306 -14.47 9.53 6.50
CA HIS A 306 -14.01 10.77 7.10
C HIS A 306 -14.46 11.99 6.28
N PRO A 307 -15.74 12.39 6.34
CA PRO A 307 -16.30 13.44 5.47
C PRO A 307 -15.56 14.79 5.55
N ALA A 308 -15.08 15.18 6.74
CA ALA A 308 -14.33 16.42 6.92
C ALA A 308 -12.99 16.40 6.15
N GLN A 309 -12.26 15.27 6.15
CA GLN A 309 -11.01 15.12 5.41
C GLN A 309 -11.26 15.06 3.90
N ARG A 310 -12.34 14.41 3.48
CA ARG A 310 -12.76 14.40 2.08
C ARG A 310 -13.10 15.80 1.58
N GLU A 311 -13.92 16.55 2.32
CA GLU A 311 -14.30 17.93 1.96
C GLU A 311 -13.08 18.85 1.88
N LEU A 312 -12.14 18.71 2.82
CA LEU A 312 -10.87 19.44 2.80
C LEU A 312 -10.09 19.15 1.50
N LEU A 313 -9.97 17.87 1.12
CA LEU A 313 -9.29 17.47 -0.11
C LEU A 313 -10.01 17.96 -1.37
N GLN A 314 -11.34 17.86 -1.43
CA GLN A 314 -12.13 18.37 -2.55
C GLN A 314 -11.92 19.87 -2.76
N LYS A 315 -12.00 20.68 -1.68
CA LYS A 315 -11.75 22.12 -1.75
C LYS A 315 -10.33 22.47 -2.23
N SER A 316 -9.33 21.69 -1.81
CA SER A 316 -7.95 21.85 -2.27
C SER A 316 -7.82 21.59 -3.78
N ILE A 317 -8.43 20.51 -4.26
CA ILE A 317 -8.45 20.14 -5.69
C ILE A 317 -9.18 21.22 -6.51
N GLU A 318 -10.34 21.69 -6.07
CA GLU A 318 -11.12 22.76 -6.72
C GLU A 318 -10.33 24.08 -6.79
N ALA A 319 -9.55 24.39 -5.76
CA ALA A 319 -8.66 25.57 -5.72
C ALA A 319 -7.39 25.42 -6.58
N GLY A 320 -7.13 24.22 -7.16
CA GLY A 320 -5.91 23.92 -7.90
C GLY A 320 -4.67 23.77 -7.01
N ASP A 321 -4.84 23.65 -5.70
CA ASP A 321 -3.78 23.36 -4.73
C ASP A 321 -3.60 21.84 -4.60
N LEU A 322 -2.60 21.29 -5.27
CA LEU A 322 -2.33 19.86 -5.29
C LEU A 322 -1.37 19.40 -4.18
N ASP A 323 -0.87 20.31 -3.34
CA ASP A 323 0.05 19.95 -2.24
C ASP A 323 -0.65 19.04 -1.23
N LEU A 324 -1.91 19.34 -0.90
CA LEU A 324 -2.72 18.51 0.00
C LEU A 324 -3.02 17.12 -0.61
N LEU A 325 -3.19 17.03 -1.92
CA LEU A 325 -3.36 15.73 -2.59
C LEU A 325 -2.09 14.88 -2.43
N GLY A 326 -0.92 15.51 -2.55
CA GLY A 326 0.37 14.85 -2.33
C GLY A 326 0.52 14.32 -0.91
N THR A 327 0.32 15.17 0.11
CA THR A 327 0.40 14.75 1.53
C THR A 327 -0.71 13.78 1.90
N GLY A 328 -1.89 13.93 1.32
CA GLY A 328 -3.03 13.04 1.53
C GLY A 328 -2.79 11.61 1.07
N ILE A 329 -2.12 11.41 -0.08
CA ILE A 329 -1.74 10.05 -0.53
C ILE A 329 -0.78 9.39 0.46
N GLU A 330 0.23 10.10 0.97
CA GLU A 330 1.13 9.56 1.98
C GLU A 330 0.38 9.22 3.28
N GLU A 331 -0.58 10.05 3.68
CA GLU A 331 -1.38 9.78 4.87
C GLU A 331 -2.34 8.59 4.70
N LEU A 332 -2.97 8.44 3.53
CA LEU A 332 -3.80 7.27 3.22
C LEU A 332 -2.97 5.98 3.23
N LEU A 333 -1.72 6.04 2.74
CA LEU A 333 -0.76 4.92 2.79
C LEU A 333 -0.35 4.56 4.22
N ARG A 334 -0.17 5.57 5.09
CA ARG A 334 0.10 5.37 6.51
C ARG A 334 -1.11 4.79 7.23
N TYR A 335 -2.29 5.40 7.04
CA TYR A 335 -3.50 5.14 7.79
C TYR A 335 -4.09 3.75 7.52
N ASP A 336 -4.24 3.37 6.25
CA ASP A 336 -4.76 2.05 5.84
C ASP A 336 -4.15 1.61 4.51
N GLY A 337 -2.81 1.44 4.50
CA GLY A 337 -2.03 1.12 3.32
C GLY A 337 -2.35 -0.26 2.72
N PRO A 338 -2.04 -0.45 1.44
CA PRO A 338 -2.33 -1.68 0.70
C PRO A 338 -1.48 -2.88 1.11
N VAL A 339 -0.33 -2.64 1.74
CA VAL A 339 0.61 -3.68 2.18
C VAL A 339 0.61 -3.73 3.70
N GLU A 340 -0.05 -4.73 4.25
CA GLU A 340 -0.17 -4.93 5.69
C GLU A 340 1.14 -5.44 6.28
N LEU A 341 1.73 -6.49 5.67
CA LEU A 341 3.01 -7.04 6.04
C LEU A 341 4.02 -6.92 4.89
N ALA A 342 5.24 -6.52 5.20
CA ALA A 342 6.33 -6.57 4.22
C ALA A 342 6.60 -8.02 3.77
N THR A 343 7.15 -8.19 2.57
CA THR A 343 7.51 -9.50 2.05
C THR A 343 8.57 -10.18 2.92
N TRP A 344 8.56 -11.50 2.93
CA TRP A 344 9.38 -12.39 3.75
C TRP A 344 10.84 -11.97 3.86
N ARG A 345 11.39 -12.15 5.06
CA ARG A 345 12.83 -12.13 5.37
C ARG A 345 13.20 -13.38 6.15
N PHE A 346 14.48 -13.75 6.07
CA PHE A 346 15.02 -14.93 6.74
C PHE A 346 16.32 -14.55 7.43
N ALA A 347 16.43 -14.86 8.72
CA ALA A 347 17.68 -14.64 9.45
C ALA A 347 18.79 -15.54 8.88
N THR A 348 19.90 -14.96 8.41
CA THR A 348 21.04 -15.72 7.91
C THR A 348 21.94 -16.23 9.03
N GLU A 349 21.86 -15.61 10.21
CA GLU A 349 22.55 -15.94 11.44
C GLU A 349 21.66 -15.60 12.63
N GLU A 350 22.05 -16.02 13.84
CA GLU A 350 21.36 -15.61 15.06
C GLU A 350 21.50 -14.10 15.27
N LEU A 351 20.38 -13.43 15.56
CA LEU A 351 20.36 -12.00 15.83
C LEU A 351 19.36 -11.65 16.95
N THR A 352 19.52 -10.48 17.53
CA THR A 352 18.59 -9.94 18.51
C THR A 352 17.84 -8.75 17.91
N LEU A 353 16.51 -8.76 18.02
CA LEU A 353 15.64 -7.68 17.57
C LEU A 353 14.55 -7.44 18.63
N GLY A 354 14.40 -6.20 19.09
CA GLY A 354 13.42 -5.85 20.14
C GLY A 354 13.58 -6.71 21.41
N GLY A 355 14.79 -7.08 21.78
CA GLY A 355 15.08 -7.95 22.93
C GLY A 355 14.82 -9.45 22.69
N GLN A 356 14.28 -9.85 21.55
CA GLN A 356 14.02 -11.25 21.20
C GLN A 356 15.19 -11.85 20.40
N ARG A 357 15.52 -13.10 20.70
CA ARG A 357 16.56 -13.86 20.00
C ARG A 357 15.93 -14.61 18.83
N ILE A 358 16.30 -14.22 17.62
CA ILE A 358 15.86 -14.81 16.35
C ILE A 358 16.96 -15.74 15.87
N ALA A 359 16.64 -17.02 15.66
CA ALA A 359 17.61 -18.01 15.24
C ALA A 359 17.86 -17.95 13.73
N ALA A 360 19.03 -18.44 13.29
CA ALA A 360 19.31 -18.62 11.87
C ALA A 360 18.24 -19.49 11.19
N GLY A 361 17.76 -19.05 10.03
CA GLY A 361 16.66 -19.70 9.28
C GLY A 361 15.26 -19.27 9.68
N ASP A 362 15.10 -18.52 10.77
CA ASP A 362 13.79 -18.01 11.19
C ASP A 362 13.21 -17.04 10.19
N PRO A 363 11.92 -17.19 9.79
CA PRO A 363 11.21 -16.20 9.01
C PRO A 363 10.84 -14.99 9.87
N VAL A 364 11.01 -13.80 9.29
CA VAL A 364 10.63 -12.51 9.89
C VAL A 364 9.71 -11.76 8.95
N LEU A 365 8.60 -11.26 9.48
CA LEU A 365 7.62 -10.43 8.80
C LEU A 365 7.48 -9.11 9.54
N VAL A 366 7.76 -8.01 8.85
CA VAL A 366 7.55 -6.66 9.38
C VAL A 366 6.11 -6.25 9.09
N VAL A 367 5.37 -5.92 10.15
CA VAL A 367 3.96 -5.49 10.08
C VAL A 367 3.94 -3.99 9.84
N LEU A 368 3.91 -3.59 8.55
CA LEU A 368 3.95 -2.18 8.15
C LEU A 368 2.74 -1.43 8.71
N ALA A 369 1.55 -2.02 8.59
CA ALA A 369 0.31 -1.42 9.10
C ALA A 369 0.34 -1.15 10.62
N ALA A 370 1.05 -1.99 11.40
CA ALA A 370 1.25 -1.75 12.82
C ALA A 370 2.27 -0.63 13.07
N ALA A 371 3.41 -0.68 12.37
CA ALA A 371 4.49 0.31 12.51
C ALA A 371 4.02 1.72 12.09
N ASP A 372 3.19 1.81 11.07
CA ASP A 372 2.68 3.09 10.56
C ASP A 372 1.57 3.69 11.46
N ARG A 373 1.16 2.97 12.49
CA ARG A 373 0.28 3.46 13.59
C ARG A 373 0.96 3.42 14.97
N ASP A 374 2.29 3.48 15.01
CA ASP A 374 3.03 3.49 16.26
C ASP A 374 2.96 4.88 16.93
N PRO A 375 2.39 4.99 18.17
CA PRO A 375 2.30 6.26 18.89
C PRO A 375 3.66 6.80 19.32
N GLU A 376 4.71 5.98 19.39
CA GLU A 376 6.07 6.46 19.63
C GLU A 376 6.65 7.21 18.42
N ARG A 377 6.04 7.07 17.24
CA ARG A 377 6.49 7.71 15.99
C ARG A 377 5.51 8.77 15.46
N PHE A 378 4.22 8.54 15.59
CA PHE A 378 3.18 9.41 15.01
C PHE A 378 2.26 9.92 16.12
N ASP A 379 2.08 11.23 16.19
CA ASP A 379 1.06 11.83 17.05
C ASP A 379 -0.32 11.43 16.53
N GLU A 380 -1.24 11.04 17.44
CA GLU A 380 -2.60 10.59 17.10
C GLU A 380 -2.61 9.60 15.89
N PRO A 381 -1.92 8.44 16.02
CA PRO A 381 -1.67 7.56 14.86
C PRO A 381 -2.93 6.96 14.26
N ASP A 382 -4.02 6.87 15.03
CA ASP A 382 -5.31 6.34 14.62
C ASP A 382 -6.27 7.39 14.03
N VAL A 383 -5.82 8.65 13.94
CA VAL A 383 -6.54 9.75 13.28
C VAL A 383 -6.04 9.89 11.85
N LEU A 384 -6.97 9.91 10.89
CA LEU A 384 -6.68 10.29 9.51
C LEU A 384 -6.54 11.81 9.42
N ASP A 385 -5.36 12.30 9.11
CA ASP A 385 -5.04 13.72 8.94
C ASP A 385 -4.28 13.95 7.63
N LEU A 386 -4.97 14.36 6.58
CA LEU A 386 -4.38 14.62 5.25
C LEU A 386 -3.35 15.76 5.26
N THR A 387 -3.33 16.58 6.33
CA THR A 387 -2.36 17.68 6.49
C THR A 387 -1.09 17.28 7.21
N ARG A 388 -0.96 16.00 7.64
CA ARG A 388 0.20 15.50 8.37
C ARG A 388 1.50 15.70 7.58
N ARG A 389 2.39 16.55 8.12
CA ARG A 389 3.66 16.93 7.47
C ARG A 389 4.79 15.94 7.77
N ASP A 390 4.93 15.51 9.02
CA ASP A 390 5.92 14.50 9.41
C ASP A 390 5.31 13.10 9.23
N ASN A 391 5.39 12.62 8.02
CA ASN A 391 4.77 11.36 7.58
C ASN A 391 5.80 10.42 6.95
N GLN A 392 6.80 10.00 7.73
CA GLN A 392 7.81 9.03 7.30
C GLN A 392 7.29 7.60 7.49
N HIS A 393 6.16 7.27 6.86
CA HIS A 393 5.58 5.94 6.93
C HIS A 393 6.44 4.88 6.22
N LEU A 394 6.21 3.61 6.54
CA LEU A 394 6.89 2.46 5.98
C LEU A 394 6.11 1.75 4.87
N GLY A 395 4.98 2.28 4.42
CA GLY A 395 4.11 1.66 3.40
C GLY A 395 4.83 1.32 2.08
N TYR A 396 5.91 2.02 1.74
CA TYR A 396 6.81 1.69 0.62
C TYR A 396 8.04 0.88 1.05
N GLY A 397 8.12 0.41 2.28
CA GLY A 397 9.29 -0.23 2.84
C GLY A 397 10.40 0.74 3.22
N HIS A 398 11.57 0.18 3.54
CA HIS A 398 12.77 0.94 3.91
C HIS A 398 14.04 0.21 3.47
N GLY A 399 15.17 0.94 3.34
CA GLY A 399 16.46 0.37 2.96
C GLY A 399 16.57 0.05 1.47
N ILE A 400 17.41 -0.93 1.13
CA ILE A 400 17.73 -1.27 -0.26
C ILE A 400 16.52 -1.77 -1.07
N HIS A 401 15.51 -2.31 -0.39
CA HIS A 401 14.25 -2.79 -1.00
C HIS A 401 13.12 -1.76 -0.99
N TYR A 402 13.41 -0.48 -0.72
CA TYR A 402 12.41 0.59 -0.87
C TYR A 402 11.72 0.49 -2.25
N CYS A 403 10.41 0.65 -2.30
CA CYS A 403 9.59 0.41 -3.48
C CYS A 403 10.09 1.15 -4.72
N LEU A 404 10.42 0.39 -5.77
CA LEU A 404 10.83 0.99 -7.05
C LEU A 404 9.66 1.73 -7.72
N GLY A 405 8.44 1.19 -7.58
CA GLY A 405 7.21 1.71 -8.16
C GLY A 405 6.56 2.87 -7.39
N ALA A 406 7.14 3.32 -6.26
CA ALA A 406 6.53 4.37 -5.45
C ALA A 406 6.13 5.64 -6.23
N PRO A 407 6.94 6.16 -7.18
CA PRO A 407 6.53 7.31 -7.98
C PRO A 407 5.30 7.03 -8.86
N LEU A 408 5.17 5.83 -9.42
CA LEU A 408 4.01 5.44 -10.24
C LEU A 408 2.77 5.25 -9.38
N ALA A 409 2.89 4.59 -8.25
CA ALA A 409 1.77 4.40 -7.31
C ALA A 409 1.21 5.73 -6.80
N ARG A 410 2.09 6.70 -6.52
CA ARG A 410 1.68 8.08 -6.18
C ARG A 410 0.93 8.75 -7.32
N LEU A 411 1.47 8.68 -8.52
CA LEU A 411 0.83 9.25 -9.71
C LEU A 411 -0.56 8.65 -9.93
N GLU A 412 -0.68 7.33 -9.92
CA GLU A 412 -1.96 6.65 -10.11
C GLU A 412 -2.95 6.97 -8.99
N GLY A 413 -2.53 6.92 -7.73
CA GLY A 413 -3.37 7.23 -6.58
C GLY A 413 -3.86 8.68 -6.60
N GLN A 414 -2.97 9.65 -6.85
CA GLN A 414 -3.31 11.07 -6.97
C GLN A 414 -4.30 11.31 -8.11
N THR A 415 -4.00 10.80 -9.30
CA THR A 415 -4.87 10.98 -10.48
C THR A 415 -6.24 10.34 -10.26
N ALA A 416 -6.27 9.10 -9.74
CA ALA A 416 -7.51 8.38 -9.49
C ALA A 416 -8.41 9.11 -8.48
N LEU A 417 -7.86 9.49 -7.32
CA LEU A 417 -8.64 10.15 -6.26
C LEU A 417 -9.06 11.56 -6.67
N ALA A 418 -8.17 12.35 -7.28
CA ALA A 418 -8.52 13.69 -7.72
C ALA A 418 -9.65 13.66 -8.74
N THR A 419 -9.54 12.81 -9.77
CA THR A 419 -10.56 12.73 -10.84
C THR A 419 -11.89 12.18 -10.30
N LEU A 420 -11.84 11.14 -9.44
CA LEU A 420 -13.04 10.56 -8.83
C LEU A 420 -13.80 11.60 -7.99
N LEU A 421 -13.10 12.35 -7.12
CA LEU A 421 -13.70 13.35 -6.24
C LEU A 421 -14.19 14.60 -7.01
N THR A 422 -13.55 14.93 -8.12
CA THR A 422 -13.98 16.05 -8.99
C THR A 422 -15.23 15.69 -9.78
N ARG A 423 -15.25 14.50 -10.38
CA ARG A 423 -16.35 14.08 -11.25
C ARG A 423 -17.58 13.61 -10.47
N LEU A 424 -17.35 12.99 -9.29
CA LEU A 424 -18.42 12.44 -8.44
C LEU A 424 -18.34 13.07 -7.04
N PRO A 425 -18.65 14.38 -6.92
CA PRO A 425 -18.40 15.13 -5.67
C PRO A 425 -19.30 14.66 -4.50
N ASP A 426 -20.45 14.08 -4.80
CA ASP A 426 -21.42 13.54 -3.83
C ASP A 426 -21.31 12.02 -3.61
N LEU A 427 -20.16 11.43 -4.02
CA LEU A 427 -19.89 10.01 -3.86
C LEU A 427 -20.09 9.56 -2.40
N ARG A 428 -20.86 8.49 -2.19
CA ARG A 428 -21.13 7.93 -0.86
C ARG A 428 -21.18 6.41 -0.90
N LEU A 429 -21.02 5.76 0.25
CA LEU A 429 -21.17 4.31 0.37
C LEU A 429 -22.63 3.90 0.08
N ALA A 430 -22.80 2.84 -0.70
CA ALA A 430 -24.08 2.18 -0.96
C ALA A 430 -24.28 0.91 -0.10
N ALA A 431 -23.41 0.68 0.88
CA ALA A 431 -23.48 -0.43 1.83
C ALA A 431 -23.05 0.04 3.23
N GLU A 432 -23.54 -0.62 4.27
CA GLU A 432 -23.05 -0.38 5.61
C GLU A 432 -21.59 -0.82 5.73
N PRO A 433 -20.75 -0.08 6.47
CA PRO A 433 -19.33 -0.41 6.63
C PRO A 433 -19.07 -1.84 7.13
N ASP A 434 -19.91 -2.34 8.03
CA ASP A 434 -19.78 -3.67 8.62
C ASP A 434 -20.15 -4.81 7.64
N ASP A 435 -20.86 -4.48 6.56
CA ASP A 435 -21.20 -5.42 5.47
C ASP A 435 -20.07 -5.57 4.47
N LEU A 436 -19.12 -4.63 4.44
CA LEU A 436 -17.99 -4.69 3.55
C LEU A 436 -17.04 -5.84 3.92
N ARG A 437 -16.54 -6.52 2.91
CA ARG A 437 -15.66 -7.69 3.12
C ARG A 437 -14.25 -7.37 2.67
N TRP A 438 -13.34 -7.50 3.61
CA TRP A 438 -11.90 -7.42 3.34
C TRP A 438 -11.39 -8.71 2.72
N ARG A 439 -10.32 -8.59 1.95
CA ARG A 439 -9.62 -9.76 1.42
C ARG A 439 -8.81 -10.39 2.53
N GLY A 440 -9.01 -11.65 2.80
CA GLY A 440 -8.13 -12.40 3.67
C GLY A 440 -6.82 -12.70 2.92
N GLY A 441 -5.71 -12.24 3.44
CA GLY A 441 -4.36 -12.46 2.92
C GLY A 441 -3.34 -12.20 4.01
N LEU A 442 -2.09 -12.65 3.81
CA LEU A 442 -1.03 -12.39 4.80
C LEU A 442 -0.37 -11.03 4.57
N ILE A 443 -0.20 -10.63 3.31
CA ILE A 443 0.62 -9.48 2.92
C ILE A 443 -0.24 -8.28 2.52
N MET A 444 -1.33 -8.54 1.81
CA MET A 444 -2.13 -7.49 1.18
C MET A 444 -3.40 -7.21 1.96
N ARG A 445 -3.69 -5.92 2.16
CA ARG A 445 -4.93 -5.42 2.74
C ARG A 445 -5.75 -4.68 1.69
N GLY A 446 -7.00 -5.06 1.50
CA GLY A 446 -7.90 -4.41 0.55
C GLY A 446 -9.31 -4.96 0.58
N LEU A 447 -10.25 -4.16 0.11
CA LEU A 447 -11.66 -4.53 0.00
C LEU A 447 -11.90 -5.50 -1.16
N ARG A 448 -12.90 -6.38 -1.01
CA ARG A 448 -13.37 -7.25 -2.11
C ARG A 448 -14.25 -6.49 -3.08
N SER A 449 -15.04 -5.56 -2.58
CA SER A 449 -16.04 -4.77 -3.29
C SER A 449 -16.21 -3.46 -2.53
N LEU A 450 -16.45 -2.36 -3.24
CA LEU A 450 -16.77 -1.05 -2.65
C LEU A 450 -17.97 -0.47 -3.40
N PRO A 451 -19.20 -0.88 -3.03
CA PRO A 451 -20.40 -0.36 -3.62
C PRO A 451 -20.57 1.11 -3.24
N VAL A 452 -20.82 1.94 -4.22
CA VAL A 452 -21.03 3.39 -4.06
C VAL A 452 -22.24 3.85 -4.86
N GLU A 453 -22.80 4.97 -4.43
CA GLU A 453 -23.81 5.72 -5.15
C GLU A 453 -23.43 7.18 -5.27
N PHE A 454 -23.92 7.85 -6.30
CA PHE A 454 -23.62 9.24 -6.63
C PHE A 454 -24.68 9.79 -7.58
N THR A 455 -24.73 11.11 -7.77
CA THR A 455 -25.61 11.72 -8.79
C THR A 455 -25.09 11.38 -10.19
N PRO A 456 -25.90 10.76 -11.06
CA PRO A 456 -25.50 10.45 -12.44
C PRO A 456 -25.04 11.69 -13.20
N GLU A 457 -23.91 11.60 -13.91
CA GLU A 457 -23.53 12.63 -14.87
C GLU A 457 -24.58 12.67 -16.01
N ARG A 458 -25.02 13.87 -16.36
CA ARG A 458 -25.90 14.06 -17.51
C ARG A 458 -25.04 13.97 -18.78
N SER A 459 -25.41 13.04 -19.68
CA SER A 459 -24.83 12.93 -21.03
C SER A 459 -25.06 14.19 -21.88
#